data_07ab2cb60076c61c85db5cdf3834432b
#
_entry.id   07ab2cb60076c61c85db5cdf3834432b
#
_cell.length_a   1.000
_cell.length_b   1.000
_cell.length_c   1.000
_cell.angle_alpha   90.00
_cell.angle_beta   90.00
_cell.angle_gamma   90.00
#
_symmetry.space_group_name_H-M   'P 1'
#
loop_
_entity.id
_entity.type
_entity.pdbx_description
1 polymer ?
#
loop_
_entity_poly.entity_id
_entity_poly.type
_entity_poly.pdbx_seq_one_letter_code
_entity_poly.pdbx_strand_id
1 'polypeptide(L)'
;MNEIIGIIIAAVLCWLNFVLLDTWLGLPEKPGVKGADVIGRDIKKRGGDLSGGFFQGNIVCSPDASAGTLLGAIACYTIGIPEGGFIAALLVFVGNRLCADPGYAGTTGALTIMVIIALASFIGIPPEQFIVGMLLAIVTIQGLDHSRSSRLLGKIAKKMGRYTDLN
;
A
#
# COMPACT_ATOMS: atom_id res chain seq x y z
N MET A 1 11.55 -17.84 -14.41
CA MET A 1 10.49 -18.30 -13.48
C MET A 1 9.17 -18.26 -14.21
N ASN A 2 8.18 -19.08 -13.82
CA ASN A 2 6.85 -19.01 -14.42
C ASN A 2 6.23 -17.63 -14.08
N GLU A 3 5.66 -16.96 -15.07
CA GLU A 3 5.11 -15.59 -14.94
C GLU A 3 4.03 -15.50 -13.85
N ILE A 4 3.12 -16.48 -13.82
CA ILE A 4 2.04 -16.52 -12.81
C ILE A 4 2.62 -16.63 -11.39
N ILE A 5 3.62 -17.48 -11.20
CA ILE A 5 4.29 -17.64 -9.89
C ILE A 5 4.98 -16.33 -9.51
N GLY A 6 5.64 -15.67 -10.45
CA GLY A 6 6.27 -14.36 -10.21
C GLY A 6 5.26 -13.29 -9.79
N ILE A 7 4.11 -13.21 -10.46
CA ILE A 7 3.04 -12.28 -10.10
C ILE A 7 2.49 -12.57 -8.69
N ILE A 8 2.29 -13.85 -8.33
CA ILE A 8 1.80 -14.21 -6.99
C ILE A 8 2.83 -13.82 -5.92
N ILE A 9 4.10 -14.09 -6.14
CA ILE A 9 5.17 -13.69 -5.22
C ILE A 9 5.21 -12.16 -5.11
N ALA A 10 5.16 -11.45 -6.24
CA ALA A 10 5.14 -10.00 -6.26
C ALA A 10 3.92 -9.44 -5.49
N ALA A 11 2.72 -10.03 -5.65
CA ALA A 11 1.53 -9.63 -4.90
C ALA A 11 1.71 -9.78 -3.38
N VAL A 12 2.28 -10.89 -2.93
CA VAL A 12 2.57 -11.12 -1.50
C VAL A 12 3.61 -10.13 -1.00
N LEU A 13 4.69 -9.89 -1.75
CA LEU A 13 5.73 -8.93 -1.38
C LEU A 13 5.19 -7.49 -1.31
N CYS A 14 4.38 -7.08 -2.28
CA CYS A 14 3.71 -5.78 -2.26
C CYS A 14 2.78 -5.65 -1.06
N TRP A 15 1.96 -6.66 -0.79
CA TRP A 15 1.04 -6.65 0.33
C TRP A 15 1.80 -6.54 1.66
N LEU A 16 2.85 -7.33 1.85
CA LEU A 16 3.70 -7.25 3.04
C LEU A 16 4.35 -5.88 3.17
N ASN A 17 4.86 -5.32 2.06
CA ASN A 17 5.49 -4.01 2.05
C ASN A 17 4.53 -2.93 2.58
N PHE A 18 3.35 -2.78 1.98
CA PHE A 18 2.45 -1.71 2.41
C PHE A 18 1.79 -1.97 3.76
N VAL A 19 1.49 -3.24 4.12
CA VAL A 19 0.93 -3.57 5.44
C VAL A 19 1.91 -3.22 6.55
N LEU A 20 3.18 -3.58 6.41
CA LEU A 20 4.20 -3.27 7.41
C LEU A 20 4.44 -1.76 7.51
N LEU A 21 4.48 -1.07 6.38
CA LEU A 21 4.71 0.38 6.36
C LEU A 21 3.52 1.17 6.92
N ASP A 22 2.29 0.80 6.58
CA ASP A 22 1.10 1.43 7.15
C ASP A 22 1.03 1.19 8.65
N THR A 23 1.37 -0.04 9.11
CA THR A 23 1.41 -0.34 10.53
C THR A 23 2.47 0.47 11.27
N TRP A 24 3.63 0.67 10.65
CA TRP A 24 4.76 1.34 11.29
C TRP A 24 4.70 2.85 11.15
N LEU A 25 4.36 3.38 9.97
CA LEU A 25 4.46 4.80 9.64
C LEU A 25 3.10 5.49 9.46
N GLY A 26 2.05 4.73 9.11
CA GLY A 26 0.71 5.25 8.84
C GLY A 26 -0.25 5.12 10.01
N LEU A 27 -0.03 4.16 10.91
CA LEU A 27 -0.88 3.89 12.07
C LEU A 27 -0.09 4.02 13.39
N PRO A 28 -0.74 4.40 14.51
CA PRO A 28 -2.05 5.01 14.61
C PRO A 28 -2.07 6.43 14.03
N GLU A 29 -3.22 6.84 13.56
CA GLU A 29 -3.41 8.21 13.09
C GLU A 29 -3.28 9.21 14.22
N LYS A 30 -2.70 10.36 13.91
CA LYS A 30 -2.73 11.49 14.85
C LYS A 30 -4.17 12.03 14.95
N PRO A 31 -4.60 12.54 16.12
CA PRO A 31 -5.90 13.17 16.25
C PRO A 31 -6.11 14.24 15.15
N GLY A 32 -7.23 14.16 14.45
CA GLY A 32 -7.58 15.09 13.37
C GLY A 32 -7.16 14.68 11.96
N VAL A 33 -6.37 13.62 11.79
CA VAL A 33 -6.02 13.04 10.49
C VAL A 33 -6.95 11.85 10.21
N LYS A 34 -7.60 11.86 9.03
CA LYS A 34 -8.47 10.77 8.60
C LYS A 34 -7.70 9.82 7.69
N GLY A 35 -7.54 8.57 8.12
CA GLY A 35 -6.95 7.53 7.30
C GLY A 35 -7.95 6.79 6.42
N ALA A 36 -7.45 5.90 5.60
CA ALA A 36 -8.24 5.14 4.64
C ALA A 36 -9.37 4.32 5.30
N ASP A 37 -9.14 3.78 6.48
CA ASP A 37 -10.15 3.03 7.24
C ASP A 37 -11.32 3.91 7.73
N VAL A 38 -11.04 5.13 8.14
CA VAL A 38 -12.07 6.11 8.54
C VAL A 38 -12.87 6.54 7.32
N ILE A 39 -12.21 6.85 6.21
CA ILE A 39 -12.85 7.21 4.94
C ILE A 39 -13.70 6.04 4.42
N GLY A 40 -13.19 4.81 4.46
CA GLY A 40 -13.94 3.61 4.08
C GLY A 40 -15.19 3.41 4.94
N ARG A 41 -15.12 3.64 6.25
CA ARG A 41 -16.29 3.59 7.14
C ARG A 41 -17.32 4.68 6.82
N ASP A 42 -16.86 5.88 6.48
CA ASP A 42 -17.76 6.98 6.08
C ASP A 42 -18.45 6.69 4.75
N ILE A 43 -17.74 6.11 3.78
CA ILE A 43 -18.31 5.65 2.51
C ILE A 43 -19.35 4.56 2.78
N LYS A 44 -19.05 3.59 3.63
CA LYS A 44 -19.98 2.54 4.03
C LYS A 44 -21.26 3.09 4.64
N LYS A 45 -21.16 4.08 5.53
CA LYS A 45 -22.33 4.72 6.16
C LYS A 45 -23.23 5.45 5.15
N ARG A 46 -22.69 5.89 4.01
CA ARG A 46 -23.41 6.59 2.94
C ARG A 46 -24.02 5.67 1.89
N GLY A 47 -24.06 4.36 2.13
CA GLY A 47 -24.60 3.36 1.20
C GLY A 47 -23.57 2.51 0.50
N GLY A 48 -22.31 2.90 0.57
CA GLY A 48 -21.18 2.08 0.15
C GLY A 48 -21.12 1.72 -1.33
N ASP A 49 -20.35 0.71 -1.59
CA ASP A 49 -20.12 0.08 -2.87
C ASP A 49 -20.37 -1.45 -2.77
N LEU A 50 -19.84 -2.24 -3.72
CA LEU A 50 -19.99 -3.70 -3.79
C LEU A 50 -19.58 -4.43 -2.51
N SER A 51 -18.67 -3.88 -1.71
CA SER A 51 -18.23 -4.41 -0.41
C SER A 51 -18.70 -3.56 0.77
N GLY A 52 -19.85 -2.88 0.66
CA GLY A 52 -20.38 -2.05 1.73
C GLY A 52 -19.52 -0.81 2.01
N GLY A 53 -18.92 -0.23 0.99
CA GLY A 53 -18.07 0.97 1.05
C GLY A 53 -16.58 0.67 1.18
N PHE A 54 -16.21 -0.57 1.49
CA PHE A 54 -14.81 -0.89 1.70
C PHE A 54 -14.02 -1.06 0.42
N PHE A 55 -14.64 -1.54 -0.66
CA PHE A 55 -13.95 -1.68 -1.94
C PHE A 55 -13.49 -0.32 -2.47
N GLN A 56 -14.42 0.62 -2.61
CA GLN A 56 -14.10 1.97 -3.06
C GLN A 56 -13.18 2.70 -2.07
N GLY A 57 -13.45 2.58 -0.76
CA GLY A 57 -12.62 3.17 0.28
C GLY A 57 -11.17 2.68 0.23
N ASN A 58 -10.94 1.40 -0.06
CA ASN A 58 -9.58 0.86 -0.16
C ASN A 58 -8.91 1.13 -1.51
N ILE A 59 -9.65 1.22 -2.61
CA ILE A 59 -9.07 1.52 -3.92
C ILE A 59 -8.79 3.02 -4.07
N VAL A 60 -9.74 3.86 -3.71
CA VAL A 60 -9.66 5.32 -3.89
C VAL A 60 -8.88 5.98 -2.75
N CYS A 61 -9.04 5.45 -1.54
CA CYS A 61 -8.40 5.94 -0.32
C CYS A 61 -7.42 4.87 0.22
N SER A 62 -6.73 4.17 -0.67
CA SER A 62 -5.68 3.21 -0.29
C SER A 62 -4.74 3.85 0.71
N PRO A 63 -4.25 3.09 1.69
CA PRO A 63 -3.19 3.57 2.56
C PRO A 63 -2.05 4.15 1.74
N ASP A 64 -1.46 5.24 2.22
CA ASP A 64 -0.35 5.92 1.55
C ASP A 64 0.74 4.95 1.08
N ALA A 65 1.06 3.95 1.91
CA ALA A 65 2.07 2.97 1.57
C ALA A 65 1.69 2.13 0.35
N SER A 66 0.41 1.79 0.13
CA SER A 66 -0.01 1.04 -1.05
C SER A 66 0.04 1.89 -2.32
N ALA A 67 -0.35 3.16 -2.23
CA ALA A 67 -0.23 4.11 -3.34
C ALA A 67 1.25 4.36 -3.71
N GLY A 68 2.10 4.58 -2.72
CA GLY A 68 3.54 4.73 -2.92
C GLY A 68 4.19 3.48 -3.48
N THR A 69 3.81 2.29 -3.01
CA THR A 69 4.30 1.01 -3.52
C THR A 69 3.93 0.83 -5.00
N LEU A 70 2.68 1.11 -5.38
CA LEU A 70 2.23 1.02 -6.77
C LEU A 70 2.97 2.01 -7.67
N LEU A 71 3.05 3.27 -7.26
CA LEU A 71 3.75 4.31 -8.03
C LEU A 71 5.25 3.97 -8.17
N GLY A 72 5.88 3.46 -7.10
CA GLY A 72 7.26 2.98 -7.13
C GLY A 72 7.47 1.85 -8.12
N ALA A 73 6.56 0.85 -8.15
CA ALA A 73 6.63 -0.24 -9.12
C ALA A 73 6.48 0.25 -10.57
N ILE A 74 5.51 1.15 -10.82
CA ILE A 74 5.30 1.74 -12.16
C ILE A 74 6.53 2.53 -12.60
N ALA A 75 7.09 3.36 -11.73
CA ALA A 75 8.24 4.19 -12.04
C ALA A 75 9.52 3.33 -12.24
N CYS A 76 9.72 2.28 -11.46
CA CYS A 76 10.81 1.32 -11.67
C CYS A 76 10.70 0.61 -13.03
N TYR A 77 9.47 0.31 -13.48
CA TYR A 77 9.23 -0.29 -14.80
C TYR A 77 9.48 0.69 -15.93
N THR A 78 8.98 1.93 -15.81
CA THR A 78 8.99 2.91 -16.92
C THR A 78 10.30 3.68 -17.07
N ILE A 79 10.97 3.94 -15.95
CA ILE A 79 12.18 4.78 -15.89
C ILE A 79 13.41 3.94 -15.63
N GLY A 80 13.27 2.85 -14.87
CA GLY A 80 14.36 2.00 -14.42
C GLY A 80 14.67 2.13 -12.93
N ILE A 81 15.58 1.30 -12.46
CA ILE A 81 16.04 1.24 -11.07
C ILE A 81 17.49 1.76 -11.05
N PRO A 82 17.83 2.65 -10.12
CA PRO A 82 17.04 3.14 -8.96
C PRO A 82 16.25 4.43 -9.22
N GLU A 83 16.43 5.08 -10.36
CA GLU A 83 15.93 6.43 -10.65
C GLU A 83 14.40 6.51 -10.51
N GLY A 84 13.68 5.52 -11.04
CA GLY A 84 12.23 5.44 -10.94
C GLY A 84 11.73 5.44 -9.50
N GLY A 85 12.37 4.67 -8.64
CA GLY A 85 12.02 4.61 -7.22
C GLY A 85 12.20 5.94 -6.50
N PHE A 86 13.30 6.64 -6.78
CA PHE A 86 13.55 7.96 -6.20
C PHE A 86 12.58 9.03 -6.72
N ILE A 87 12.27 9.01 -8.02
CA ILE A 87 11.29 9.94 -8.60
C ILE A 87 9.90 9.69 -8.00
N ALA A 88 9.47 8.43 -7.89
CA ALA A 88 8.21 8.07 -7.27
C ALA A 88 8.15 8.55 -5.81
N ALA A 89 9.20 8.30 -5.04
CA ALA A 89 9.29 8.72 -3.65
C ALA A 89 9.19 10.24 -3.51
N LEU A 90 9.87 10.98 -4.38
CA LEU A 90 9.81 12.45 -4.39
C LEU A 90 8.41 12.96 -4.73
N LEU A 91 7.76 12.37 -5.74
CA LEU A 91 6.41 12.76 -6.15
C LEU A 91 5.40 12.50 -5.02
N VAL A 92 5.46 11.33 -4.36
CA VAL A 92 4.60 11.02 -3.21
C VAL A 92 4.87 11.96 -2.06
N PHE A 93 6.14 12.25 -1.75
CA PHE A 93 6.50 13.19 -0.69
C PHE A 93 5.93 14.59 -0.94
N VAL A 94 6.10 15.12 -2.15
CA VAL A 94 5.56 16.44 -2.53
C VAL A 94 4.03 16.41 -2.50
N GLY A 95 3.40 15.35 -3.04
CA GLY A 95 1.95 15.18 -3.02
C GLY A 95 1.39 15.20 -1.60
N ASN A 96 1.99 14.44 -0.68
CA ASN A 96 1.59 14.42 0.72
C ASN A 96 1.69 15.81 1.36
N ARG A 97 2.76 16.56 1.08
CA ARG A 97 2.91 17.93 1.60
C ARG A 97 1.86 18.89 1.04
N LEU A 98 1.53 18.79 -0.24
CA LEU A 98 0.48 19.61 -0.86
C LEU A 98 -0.92 19.27 -0.32
N CYS A 99 -1.18 18.01 0.03
CA CYS A 99 -2.43 17.56 0.64
C CYS A 99 -2.47 17.73 2.17
N ALA A 100 -1.48 18.39 2.76
CA ALA A 100 -1.34 18.56 4.21
C ALA A 100 -1.26 17.23 4.99
N ASP A 101 -0.83 16.16 4.35
CA ASP A 101 -0.60 14.88 4.99
C ASP A 101 0.84 14.84 5.55
N PRO A 102 1.02 14.70 6.88
CA PRO A 102 2.34 14.62 7.49
C PRO A 102 2.99 13.24 7.35
N GLY A 103 2.29 12.26 6.76
CA GLY A 103 2.74 10.87 6.66
C GLY A 103 3.97 10.68 5.77
N TYR A 104 4.68 9.60 6.02
CA TYR A 104 5.85 9.17 5.22
C TYR A 104 5.67 7.74 4.67
N ALA A 105 4.52 7.10 4.93
CA ALA A 105 4.29 5.71 4.56
C ALA A 105 4.36 5.51 3.04
N GLY A 106 3.76 6.41 2.25
CA GLY A 106 3.80 6.35 0.80
C GLY A 106 5.21 6.57 0.22
N THR A 107 5.91 7.58 0.73
CA THR A 107 7.31 7.87 0.32
C THR A 107 8.21 6.66 0.61
N THR A 108 8.08 6.09 1.81
CA THR A 108 8.85 4.90 2.19
C THR A 108 8.41 3.69 1.39
N GLY A 109 7.10 3.58 1.05
CA GLY A 109 6.56 2.52 0.19
C GLY A 109 7.22 2.50 -1.19
N ALA A 110 7.40 3.66 -1.81
CA ALA A 110 8.09 3.79 -3.09
C ALA A 110 9.58 3.41 -3.01
N LEU A 111 10.27 3.81 -1.93
CA LEU A 111 11.68 3.47 -1.74
C LEU A 111 11.90 1.99 -1.45
N THR A 112 11.08 1.41 -0.58
CA THR A 112 11.23 0.00 -0.20
C THR A 112 10.85 -0.94 -1.33
N ILE A 113 9.81 -0.63 -2.11
CA ILE A 113 9.47 -1.47 -3.27
C ILE A 113 10.55 -1.42 -4.34
N MET A 114 11.22 -0.29 -4.55
CA MET A 114 12.38 -0.19 -5.43
C MET A 114 13.46 -1.20 -5.02
N VAL A 115 13.80 -1.27 -3.74
CA VAL A 115 14.79 -2.22 -3.23
C VAL A 115 14.30 -3.67 -3.40
N ILE A 116 13.03 -3.93 -3.11
CA ILE A 116 12.43 -5.27 -3.27
C ILE A 116 12.49 -5.70 -4.73
N ILE A 117 12.12 -4.82 -5.67
CA ILE A 117 12.18 -5.10 -7.12
C ILE A 117 13.62 -5.36 -7.56
N ALA A 118 14.58 -4.54 -7.11
CA ALA A 118 15.98 -4.75 -7.42
C ALA A 118 16.46 -6.14 -6.98
N LEU A 119 16.13 -6.55 -5.75
CA LEU A 119 16.47 -7.88 -5.23
C LEU A 119 15.73 -9.00 -5.96
N ALA A 120 14.45 -8.82 -6.25
CA ALA A 120 13.63 -9.82 -6.93
C ALA A 120 14.05 -10.05 -8.40
N SER A 121 14.64 -9.04 -9.04
CA SER A 121 15.17 -9.14 -10.38
C SER A 121 16.29 -10.20 -10.49
N PHE A 122 17.07 -10.42 -9.43
CA PHE A 122 18.09 -11.48 -9.39
C PHE A 122 17.50 -12.89 -9.44
N ILE A 123 16.26 -13.06 -9.03
CA ILE A 123 15.57 -14.35 -9.09
C ILE A 123 14.57 -14.43 -10.25
N GLY A 124 14.62 -13.45 -11.17
CA GLY A 124 13.84 -13.44 -12.41
C GLY A 124 12.40 -12.97 -12.24
N ILE A 125 12.13 -12.07 -11.29
CA ILE A 125 10.84 -11.36 -11.14
C ILE A 125 11.05 -9.91 -11.62
N PRO A 126 10.61 -9.56 -12.83
CA PRO A 126 10.80 -8.23 -13.38
C PRO A 126 9.77 -7.21 -12.82
N PRO A 127 10.03 -5.90 -12.95
CA PRO A 127 9.21 -4.85 -12.37
C PRO A 127 7.74 -4.87 -12.76
N GLU A 128 7.40 -5.25 -13.98
CA GLU A 128 6.01 -5.32 -14.46
C GLU A 128 5.15 -6.31 -13.66
N GLN A 129 5.75 -7.38 -13.14
CA GLN A 129 5.04 -8.34 -12.29
C GLN A 129 4.65 -7.73 -10.94
N PHE A 130 5.42 -6.75 -10.46
CA PHE A 130 5.08 -6.00 -9.25
C PHE A 130 3.92 -5.04 -9.47
N ILE A 131 3.76 -4.47 -10.67
CA ILE A 131 2.58 -3.65 -11.00
C ILE A 131 1.32 -4.52 -10.94
N VAL A 132 1.32 -5.65 -11.62
CA VAL A 132 0.20 -6.59 -11.62
C VAL A 132 -0.04 -7.15 -10.22
N GLY A 133 1.03 -7.55 -9.52
CA GLY A 133 0.97 -8.05 -8.16
C GLY A 133 0.37 -7.03 -7.19
N MET A 134 0.74 -5.76 -7.32
CA MET A 134 0.19 -4.70 -6.47
C MET A 134 -1.29 -4.45 -6.73
N LEU A 135 -1.71 -4.44 -8.00
CA LEU A 135 -3.14 -4.34 -8.35
C LEU A 135 -3.94 -5.51 -7.79
N LEU A 136 -3.41 -6.75 -7.89
CA LEU A 136 -4.04 -7.92 -7.28
C LEU A 136 -4.11 -7.80 -5.75
N ALA A 137 -3.06 -7.32 -5.10
CA ALA A 137 -3.06 -7.13 -3.66
C ALA A 137 -4.11 -6.09 -3.21
N ILE A 138 -4.24 -4.97 -3.92
CA ILE A 138 -5.26 -3.95 -3.62
C ILE A 138 -6.65 -4.52 -3.82
N VAL A 139 -6.95 -5.12 -4.98
CA VAL A 139 -8.29 -5.58 -5.32
C VAL A 139 -8.72 -6.76 -4.45
N THR A 140 -7.86 -7.75 -4.27
CA THR A 140 -8.24 -8.98 -3.57
C THR A 140 -8.14 -8.83 -2.05
N ILE A 141 -7.01 -8.39 -1.53
CA ILE A 141 -6.76 -8.39 -0.09
C ILE A 141 -7.40 -7.18 0.58
N GLN A 142 -7.18 -5.97 0.05
CA GLN A 142 -7.78 -4.77 0.60
C GLN A 142 -9.23 -4.57 0.17
N GLY A 143 -9.53 -4.72 -1.12
CA GLY A 143 -10.85 -4.43 -1.67
C GLY A 143 -11.91 -5.45 -1.25
N LEU A 144 -11.63 -6.75 -1.40
CA LEU A 144 -12.60 -7.80 -1.17
C LEU A 144 -12.62 -8.33 0.27
N ASP A 145 -11.48 -8.33 0.95
CA ASP A 145 -11.36 -8.89 2.29
C ASP A 145 -10.88 -7.86 3.34
N HIS A 146 -11.38 -6.64 3.24
CA HIS A 146 -11.01 -5.53 4.11
C HIS A 146 -11.14 -5.86 5.60
N SER A 147 -12.22 -6.53 6.00
CA SER A 147 -12.47 -6.82 7.42
C SER A 147 -11.43 -7.75 8.03
N ARG A 148 -10.91 -8.71 7.26
CA ARG A 148 -9.82 -9.61 7.72
C ARG A 148 -8.48 -8.90 7.67
N SER A 149 -8.23 -8.14 6.60
CA SER A 149 -7.02 -7.34 6.43
C SER A 149 -6.87 -6.32 7.57
N SER A 150 -7.93 -5.59 7.91
CA SER A 150 -7.93 -4.64 9.03
C SER A 150 -7.69 -5.30 10.39
N ARG A 151 -8.29 -6.50 10.62
CA ARG A 151 -8.02 -7.26 11.85
C ARG A 151 -6.59 -7.76 11.92
N LEU A 152 -6.02 -8.19 10.79
CA LEU A 152 -4.62 -8.61 10.74
C LEU A 152 -3.67 -7.44 10.99
N LEU A 153 -3.93 -6.29 10.35
CA LEU A 153 -3.20 -5.03 10.59
C LEU A 153 -3.24 -4.64 12.07
N GLY A 154 -4.42 -4.65 12.68
CA GLY A 154 -4.58 -4.36 14.11
C GLY A 154 -3.78 -5.31 15.00
N LYS A 155 -3.76 -6.62 14.69
CA LYS A 155 -2.96 -7.60 15.43
C LYS A 155 -1.45 -7.36 15.27
N ILE A 156 -1.00 -7.03 14.06
CA ILE A 156 0.40 -6.71 13.78
C ILE A 156 0.80 -5.44 14.53
N ALA A 157 -0.01 -4.37 14.42
CA ALA A 157 0.22 -3.09 15.09
C ALA A 157 0.32 -3.26 16.61
N LYS A 158 -0.58 -4.05 17.21
CA LYS A 158 -0.54 -4.36 18.64
C LYS A 158 0.74 -5.10 19.04
N LYS A 159 1.18 -6.08 18.25
CA LYS A 159 2.45 -6.79 18.49
C LYS A 159 3.66 -5.89 18.39
N MET A 160 3.59 -4.85 17.57
CA MET A 160 4.66 -3.85 17.38
C MET A 160 4.59 -2.69 18.37
N GLY A 161 3.72 -2.81 19.41
CA GLY A 161 3.57 -1.77 20.43
C GLY A 161 2.81 -0.52 19.96
N ARG A 162 2.11 -0.61 18.83
CA ARG A 162 1.27 0.46 18.33
C ARG A 162 -0.20 0.20 18.69
N TYR A 163 -0.84 1.20 19.29
CA TYR A 163 -2.27 1.17 19.56
C TYR A 163 -3.02 1.62 18.31
N THR A 164 -3.91 0.78 17.83
CA THR A 164 -4.89 1.15 16.82
C THR A 164 -6.27 0.91 17.42
N ASP A 165 -7.08 1.95 17.50
CA ASP A 165 -8.52 1.83 17.80
C ASP A 165 -9.27 1.26 16.56
N LEU A 166 -8.77 0.15 16.02
CA LEU A 166 -9.45 -0.61 14.98
C LEU A 166 -10.46 -1.55 15.64
N ASN A 167 -11.44 -0.98 16.35
CA ASN A 167 -12.63 -1.66 16.84
C ASN A 167 -13.81 -1.42 15.92
#